data_f3bf1ee78246a46179e9bcfa78efb356
#
_entry.id   f3bf1ee78246a46179e9bcfa78efb356
#
_cell.length_a   1.000
_cell.length_b   1.000
_cell.length_c   1.000
_cell.angle_alpha   90.00
_cell.angle_beta   90.00
_cell.angle_gamma   90.00
#
_symmetry.space_group_name_H-M   'P 1'
#
loop_
_entity.id
_entity.type
_entity.pdbx_description
1 polymer ?
#
loop_
_entity_poly.entity_id
_entity_poly.type
_entity_poly.pdbx_seq_one_letter_code
_entity_poly.pdbx_strand_id
1 'polypeptide(L)'
;MLIGFVFISCKDDKSRIVNDDLVSDQECIQFLNEVLSDTVNLKLIPSKRIIISNCDFHRWNLSAFENYSDYDFLYELLEEKDTVFVKNQIDTLKCFRTTELKNFGFQIYNFKKVLDKVEYDSIPKEIEKINISNGNPEFGDAFIMLQRPIFNKKRNKVLLRVDYMYSGVEYLLSKKNNSWEKKKVGAWMN
;
A
#
# COMPACT_ATOMS: atom_id res chain seq x y z
N MET A 1 30.11 -61.64 3.29
CA MET A 1 30.61 -60.32 3.69
C MET A 1 29.75 -59.27 2.99
N LEU A 2 28.72 -58.80 3.73
CA LEU A 2 27.72 -57.83 3.21
C LEU A 2 28.13 -56.44 3.68
N ILE A 3 28.43 -55.56 2.73
CA ILE A 3 28.78 -54.17 3.01
C ILE A 3 27.48 -53.36 2.91
N GLY A 4 27.00 -52.92 4.08
CA GLY A 4 25.84 -52.07 4.16
C GLY A 4 26.25 -50.60 3.89
N PHE A 5 25.69 -50.00 2.84
CA PHE A 5 25.74 -48.57 2.61
C PHE A 5 24.70 -47.86 3.46
N VAL A 6 25.19 -47.08 4.43
CA VAL A 6 24.33 -46.15 5.20
C VAL A 6 24.28 -44.83 4.40
N PHE A 7 23.12 -44.55 3.79
CA PHE A 7 22.85 -43.24 3.23
C PHE A 7 22.48 -42.30 4.39
N ILE A 8 23.39 -41.39 4.75
CA ILE A 8 23.10 -40.26 5.60
C ILE A 8 22.41 -39.21 4.71
N SER A 9 21.10 -39.13 4.78
CA SER A 9 20.31 -38.04 4.21
C SER A 9 20.52 -36.82 5.10
N CYS A 10 21.37 -35.87 4.71
CA CYS A 10 21.35 -34.55 5.26
C CYS A 10 20.04 -33.88 4.81
N LYS A 11 19.05 -33.85 5.70
CA LYS A 11 17.97 -32.88 5.59
C LYS A 11 18.56 -31.52 5.86
N ASP A 12 18.73 -30.73 4.79
CA ASP A 12 18.85 -29.29 4.90
C ASP A 12 17.53 -28.75 5.50
N ASP A 13 17.44 -28.77 6.80
CA ASP A 13 16.52 -27.94 7.55
C ASP A 13 17.02 -26.49 7.40
N LYS A 14 16.78 -25.89 6.23
CA LYS A 14 16.62 -24.44 6.15
C LYS A 14 15.41 -24.11 6.99
N SER A 15 15.60 -23.98 8.30
CA SER A 15 14.69 -23.28 9.18
C SER A 15 14.46 -21.91 8.50
N ARG A 16 13.30 -21.78 7.83
CA ARG A 16 12.75 -20.48 7.51
C ARG A 16 12.62 -19.80 8.86
N ILE A 17 13.55 -18.90 9.15
CA ILE A 17 13.35 -17.89 10.17
C ILE A 17 12.12 -17.13 9.64
N VAL A 18 10.94 -17.52 10.10
CA VAL A 18 9.73 -16.73 9.94
C VAL A 18 10.03 -15.51 10.78
N ASN A 19 10.35 -14.43 10.11
CA ASN A 19 10.65 -13.18 10.76
C ASN A 19 9.27 -12.61 11.14
N ASP A 20 8.75 -13.04 12.31
CA ASP A 20 7.45 -12.62 12.89
C ASP A 20 7.33 -11.10 13.04
N ASP A 21 8.46 -10.38 12.85
CA ASP A 21 8.52 -8.93 12.89
C ASP A 21 8.10 -8.25 11.57
N LEU A 22 7.97 -8.99 10.45
CA LEU A 22 7.61 -8.37 9.17
C LEU A 22 6.09 -8.24 9.01
N VAL A 23 5.65 -7.07 8.57
CA VAL A 23 4.26 -6.82 8.19
C VAL A 23 3.98 -7.50 6.85
N SER A 24 3.02 -8.41 6.81
CA SER A 24 2.65 -9.12 5.58
C SER A 24 1.71 -8.28 4.71
N ASP A 25 1.62 -8.61 3.41
CA ASP A 25 0.65 -7.99 2.51
C ASP A 25 -0.79 -8.26 2.96
N GLN A 26 -1.05 -9.46 3.48
CA GLN A 26 -2.36 -9.81 4.01
C GLN A 26 -2.75 -8.93 5.20
N GLU A 27 -1.83 -8.65 6.11
CA GLU A 27 -2.04 -7.74 7.23
C GLU A 27 -2.34 -6.31 6.74
N CYS A 28 -1.61 -5.83 5.74
CA CYS A 28 -1.87 -4.55 5.10
C CYS A 28 -3.27 -4.49 4.48
N ILE A 29 -3.71 -5.53 3.78
CA ILE A 29 -5.05 -5.61 3.17
C ILE A 29 -6.14 -5.67 4.24
N GLN A 30 -5.95 -6.43 5.32
CA GLN A 30 -6.88 -6.48 6.44
C GLN A 30 -7.06 -5.10 7.08
N PHE A 31 -5.95 -4.43 7.37
CA PHE A 31 -5.96 -3.06 7.88
C PHE A 31 -6.67 -2.10 6.95
N LEU A 32 -6.35 -2.11 5.66
CA LEU A 32 -7.01 -1.23 4.68
C LEU A 32 -8.50 -1.51 4.59
N ASN A 33 -8.92 -2.77 4.59
CA ASN A 33 -10.34 -3.12 4.63
C ASN A 33 -11.03 -2.61 5.91
N GLU A 34 -10.36 -2.66 7.07
CA GLU A 34 -10.87 -2.11 8.33
C GLU A 34 -11.09 -0.59 8.22
N VAL A 35 -10.06 0.16 7.81
CA VAL A 35 -10.15 1.64 7.79
C VAL A 35 -10.95 2.20 6.62
N LEU A 36 -11.01 1.51 5.50
CA LEU A 36 -11.83 1.92 4.35
C LEU A 36 -13.31 1.62 4.54
N SER A 37 -13.66 0.67 5.41
CA SER A 37 -15.06 0.41 5.78
C SER A 37 -15.70 1.55 6.55
N ASP A 38 -14.93 2.36 7.28
CA ASP A 38 -15.40 3.55 7.97
C ASP A 38 -15.51 4.75 7.01
N THR A 39 -16.54 4.73 6.20
CA THR A 39 -16.83 5.79 5.21
C THR A 39 -17.38 7.07 5.83
N VAL A 40 -17.74 7.06 7.10
CA VAL A 40 -18.33 8.19 7.82
C VAL A 40 -17.27 8.98 8.60
N ASN A 41 -16.55 8.32 9.51
CA ASN A 41 -15.62 9.01 10.41
C ASN A 41 -14.25 9.18 9.76
N LEU A 42 -13.69 8.11 9.19
CA LEU A 42 -12.37 8.18 8.56
C LEU A 42 -12.45 8.83 7.18
N LYS A 43 -13.40 8.41 6.34
CA LYS A 43 -13.59 8.98 5.00
C LYS A 43 -12.26 9.23 4.28
N LEU A 44 -11.42 8.18 4.22
CA LEU A 44 -10.06 8.26 3.65
C LEU A 44 -10.10 8.48 2.14
N ILE A 45 -11.07 7.86 1.48
CA ILE A 45 -11.25 7.90 0.03
C ILE A 45 -12.65 8.46 -0.27
N PRO A 46 -12.76 9.48 -1.13
CA PRO A 46 -14.06 9.92 -1.60
C PRO A 46 -14.82 8.79 -2.30
N SER A 47 -16.14 8.75 -2.18
CA SER A 47 -16.98 7.81 -2.91
C SER A 47 -16.81 7.95 -4.43
N LYS A 48 -17.05 6.86 -5.17
CA LYS A 48 -16.97 6.79 -6.64
C LYS A 48 -15.55 6.90 -7.22
N ARG A 49 -14.50 6.68 -6.43
CA ARG A 49 -13.12 6.66 -6.93
C ARG A 49 -12.74 5.27 -7.42
N ILE A 50 -11.69 5.21 -8.21
CA ILE A 50 -11.12 3.98 -8.74
C ILE A 50 -9.79 3.74 -8.04
N ILE A 51 -9.67 2.62 -7.35
CA ILE A 51 -8.42 2.21 -6.75
C ILE A 51 -7.66 1.36 -7.75
N ILE A 52 -6.42 1.74 -7.97
CA ILE A 52 -5.47 1.00 -8.80
C ILE A 52 -4.29 0.53 -7.96
N SER A 53 -3.67 -0.55 -8.39
CA SER A 53 -2.47 -1.05 -7.76
C SER A 53 -1.26 -0.20 -8.14
N ASN A 54 -0.40 0.16 -7.19
CA ASN A 54 0.86 0.82 -7.50
C ASN A 54 1.80 -0.08 -8.32
N CYS A 55 1.61 -1.40 -8.29
CA CYS A 55 2.34 -2.35 -9.15
C CYS A 55 2.13 -2.11 -10.63
N ASP A 56 1.00 -1.52 -11.01
CA ASP A 56 0.64 -1.28 -12.39
C ASP A 56 1.35 -0.03 -12.95
N PHE A 57 1.96 0.79 -12.09
CA PHE A 57 2.60 2.07 -12.42
C PHE A 57 4.11 2.10 -12.18
N HIS A 58 4.82 1.01 -12.40
CA HIS A 58 6.27 0.94 -12.22
C HIS A 58 7.11 2.03 -12.93
N ARG A 59 6.55 2.68 -13.96
CA ARG A 59 7.22 3.79 -14.65
C ARG A 59 6.98 5.15 -14.00
N TRP A 60 5.93 5.25 -13.19
CA TRP A 60 5.66 6.42 -12.38
C TRP A 60 6.23 6.13 -10.98
N ASN A 61 7.54 6.07 -10.92
CA ASN A 61 8.29 5.81 -9.70
C ASN A 61 8.03 6.93 -8.69
N LEU A 62 6.80 6.97 -8.22
CA LEU A 62 6.38 7.73 -7.06
C LEU A 62 6.84 6.94 -5.83
N SER A 63 8.15 6.75 -5.72
CA SER A 63 8.75 6.32 -4.47
C SER A 63 8.58 7.46 -3.47
N ALA A 64 7.39 7.46 -2.94
CA ALA A 64 6.91 8.46 -2.03
C ALA A 64 7.81 8.64 -0.82
N PHE A 65 8.48 7.59 -0.46
CA PHE A 65 9.32 7.53 0.73
C PHE A 65 10.83 7.60 0.42
N GLU A 66 11.26 7.49 -0.84
CA GLU A 66 12.67 7.70 -1.21
C GLU A 66 13.13 9.15 -0.95
N ASN A 67 12.19 10.09 -0.87
CA ASN A 67 12.48 11.48 -0.55
C ASN A 67 12.51 11.79 0.96
N TYR A 68 12.16 10.85 1.82
CA TYR A 68 12.40 11.01 3.25
C TYR A 68 13.89 10.77 3.53
N SER A 69 14.68 11.81 3.33
CA SER A 69 16.08 11.86 3.82
C SER A 69 16.15 11.82 5.34
N ASP A 70 15.01 11.98 6.00
CA ASP A 70 14.90 12.02 7.46
C ASP A 70 13.90 10.97 7.93
N TYR A 71 14.38 9.74 8.11
CA TYR A 71 13.60 8.67 8.72
C TYR A 71 13.22 8.96 10.18
N ASP A 72 13.92 9.88 10.84
CA ASP A 72 13.67 10.22 12.23
C ASP A 72 12.24 10.76 12.41
N PHE A 73 11.76 11.56 11.46
CA PHE A 73 10.38 12.03 11.45
C PHE A 73 9.36 10.87 11.42
N LEU A 74 9.62 9.80 10.65
CA LEU A 74 8.74 8.64 10.59
C LEU A 74 8.72 7.87 11.91
N TYR A 75 9.87 7.74 12.55
CA TYR A 75 9.98 7.06 13.86
C TYR A 75 9.22 7.82 14.93
N GLU A 76 9.31 9.14 14.93
CA GLU A 76 8.55 10.00 15.83
C GLU A 76 7.05 9.90 15.61
N LEU A 77 6.58 10.00 14.34
CA LEU A 77 5.17 9.87 14.00
C LEU A 77 4.57 8.54 14.45
N LEU A 78 5.29 7.46 14.19
CA LEU A 78 4.86 6.11 14.53
C LEU A 78 5.09 5.77 16.02
N GLU A 79 5.79 6.64 16.77
CA GLU A 79 6.27 6.35 18.13
C GLU A 79 7.00 4.99 18.19
N GLU A 80 7.80 4.71 17.15
CA GLU A 80 8.52 3.45 17.02
C GLU A 80 10.01 3.67 17.22
N LYS A 81 10.58 2.88 18.14
CA LYS A 81 12.01 2.95 18.46
C LYS A 81 12.85 1.96 17.66
N ASP A 82 12.21 0.92 17.15
CA ASP A 82 12.88 -0.04 16.29
C ASP A 82 12.94 0.48 14.85
N THR A 83 14.01 1.18 14.56
CA THR A 83 14.25 1.79 13.25
C THR A 83 14.42 0.75 12.16
N VAL A 84 14.96 -0.44 12.49
CA VAL A 84 15.14 -1.55 11.54
C VAL A 84 13.77 -2.08 11.10
N PHE A 85 12.83 -2.22 12.04
CA PHE A 85 11.48 -2.65 11.74
C PHE A 85 10.77 -1.71 10.75
N VAL A 86 10.86 -0.40 10.96
CA VAL A 86 10.26 0.59 10.06
C VAL A 86 10.97 0.60 8.70
N LYS A 87 12.30 0.60 8.69
CA LYS A 87 13.11 0.60 7.47
C LYS A 87 12.81 -0.61 6.59
N ASN A 88 12.70 -1.80 7.18
CA ASN A 88 12.36 -3.01 6.43
C ASN A 88 11.00 -2.92 5.72
N GLN A 89 10.02 -2.23 6.31
CA GLN A 89 8.74 -1.99 5.66
C GLN A 89 8.88 -1.05 4.47
N ILE A 90 9.71 -0.01 4.56
CA ILE A 90 9.96 0.95 3.48
C ILE A 90 10.69 0.26 2.32
N ASP A 91 11.70 -0.56 2.61
CA ASP A 91 12.46 -1.28 1.59
C ASP A 91 11.60 -2.30 0.80
N THR A 92 10.44 -2.71 1.36
CA THR A 92 9.47 -3.60 0.71
C THR A 92 8.39 -2.89 -0.10
N LEU A 93 8.42 -1.55 -0.18
CA LEU A 93 7.36 -0.74 -0.84
C LEU A 93 7.29 -0.87 -2.36
N LYS A 94 8.17 -1.63 -2.99
CA LYS A 94 8.32 -1.66 -4.47
C LYS A 94 7.05 -2.02 -5.24
N CYS A 95 6.11 -2.74 -4.62
CA CYS A 95 4.86 -3.14 -5.26
C CYS A 95 3.83 -3.56 -4.21
N PHE A 96 2.68 -2.94 -4.22
CA PHE A 96 1.57 -3.31 -3.34
C PHE A 96 0.31 -3.56 -4.15
N ARG A 97 -0.24 -4.78 -4.07
CA ARG A 97 -1.42 -5.18 -4.83
C ARG A 97 -2.68 -4.93 -4.01
N THR A 98 -3.59 -4.14 -4.59
CA THR A 98 -4.87 -3.77 -3.96
C THR A 98 -6.05 -4.59 -4.46
N THR A 99 -5.82 -5.66 -5.24
CA THR A 99 -6.88 -6.47 -5.86
C THR A 99 -7.73 -7.25 -4.85
N GLU A 100 -7.24 -7.42 -3.63
CA GLU A 100 -7.95 -8.13 -2.54
C GLU A 100 -8.73 -7.19 -1.61
N LEU A 101 -8.75 -5.89 -1.91
CA LEU A 101 -9.56 -4.94 -1.15
C LEU A 101 -11.05 -5.17 -1.41
N LYS A 102 -11.85 -5.02 -0.36
CA LYS A 102 -13.31 -5.05 -0.46
C LYS A 102 -13.82 -3.74 -1.06
N ASN A 103 -14.94 -3.82 -1.77
CA ASN A 103 -15.59 -2.63 -2.32
C ASN A 103 -16.44 -1.92 -1.24
N PHE A 104 -16.11 -0.67 -0.94
CA PHE A 104 -16.85 0.20 -0.02
C PHE A 104 -17.35 1.47 -0.74
N GLY A 105 -17.89 1.32 -1.95
CA GLY A 105 -18.37 2.43 -2.77
C GLY A 105 -17.33 3.02 -3.73
N PHE A 106 -16.19 2.36 -3.89
CA PHE A 106 -15.19 2.61 -4.91
C PHE A 106 -14.98 1.35 -5.78
N GLN A 107 -14.38 1.51 -6.94
CA GLN A 107 -14.05 0.38 -7.82
C GLN A 107 -12.57 0.02 -7.68
N ILE A 108 -12.26 -1.27 -7.70
CA ILE A 108 -10.90 -1.75 -7.79
C ILE A 108 -10.64 -2.13 -9.24
N TYR A 109 -9.62 -1.54 -9.85
CA TYR A 109 -9.35 -1.68 -11.27
C TYR A 109 -7.95 -2.25 -11.52
N ASN A 110 -7.89 -3.27 -12.37
CA ASN A 110 -6.62 -3.81 -12.83
C ASN A 110 -6.13 -2.99 -14.04
N PHE A 111 -5.36 -1.96 -13.76
CA PHE A 111 -4.89 -1.02 -14.78
C PHE A 111 -3.86 -1.63 -15.72
N LYS A 112 -3.15 -2.68 -15.30
CA LYS A 112 -2.20 -3.38 -16.16
C LYS A 112 -2.83 -3.84 -17.47
N LYS A 113 -4.10 -4.30 -17.43
CA LYS A 113 -4.83 -4.69 -18.65
C LYS A 113 -5.02 -3.56 -19.66
N VAL A 114 -4.99 -2.31 -19.19
CA VAL A 114 -5.07 -1.12 -20.07
C VAL A 114 -3.69 -0.77 -20.57
N LEU A 115 -2.68 -0.76 -19.70
CA LEU A 115 -1.30 -0.45 -20.05
C LEU A 115 -0.73 -1.41 -21.10
N ASP A 116 -1.15 -2.67 -21.06
CA ASP A 116 -0.72 -3.68 -22.04
C ASP A 116 -1.31 -3.44 -23.45
N LYS A 117 -2.33 -2.55 -23.58
CA LYS A 117 -3.08 -2.34 -24.82
C LYS A 117 -2.90 -0.97 -25.43
N VAL A 118 -2.40 0.00 -24.73
CA VAL A 118 -2.28 1.39 -25.16
C VAL A 118 -0.84 1.87 -25.12
N GLU A 119 -0.48 2.73 -26.05
CA GLU A 119 0.78 3.43 -26.01
C GLU A 119 0.80 4.42 -24.84
N TYR A 120 1.99 4.69 -24.32
CA TYR A 120 2.20 5.53 -23.13
C TYR A 120 1.50 6.89 -23.23
N ASP A 121 1.60 7.56 -24.37
CA ASP A 121 1.00 8.90 -24.59
C ASP A 121 -0.54 8.84 -24.65
N SER A 122 -1.13 7.66 -24.79
CA SER A 122 -2.57 7.45 -24.83
C SER A 122 -3.17 7.13 -23.46
N ILE A 123 -2.34 6.87 -22.45
CA ILE A 123 -2.78 6.51 -21.09
C ILE A 123 -3.72 7.57 -20.50
N PRO A 124 -3.44 8.90 -20.56
CA PRO A 124 -4.36 9.92 -20.02
C PRO A 124 -5.75 9.86 -20.65
N LYS A 125 -5.83 9.62 -21.97
CA LYS A 125 -7.11 9.51 -22.68
C LYS A 125 -7.91 8.27 -22.26
N GLU A 126 -7.22 7.15 -22.03
CA GLU A 126 -7.90 5.93 -21.55
C GLU A 126 -8.38 6.09 -20.10
N ILE A 127 -7.59 6.75 -19.26
CA ILE A 127 -8.00 7.14 -17.91
C ILE A 127 -9.27 8.00 -17.95
N GLU A 128 -9.31 9.01 -18.81
CA GLU A 128 -10.48 9.88 -19.00
C GLU A 128 -11.71 9.10 -19.44
N LYS A 129 -11.58 8.21 -20.43
CA LYS A 129 -12.69 7.35 -20.88
C LYS A 129 -13.24 6.48 -19.74
N ILE A 130 -12.36 5.88 -18.95
CA ILE A 130 -12.76 5.06 -17.80
C ILE A 130 -13.48 5.92 -16.78
N ASN A 131 -13.02 7.14 -16.52
CA ASN A 131 -13.65 8.07 -15.61
C ASN A 131 -15.05 8.45 -16.05
N ILE A 132 -15.20 8.85 -17.30
CA ILE A 132 -16.50 9.22 -17.90
C ILE A 132 -17.44 8.01 -17.83
N SER A 133 -16.99 6.82 -18.20
CA SER A 133 -17.81 5.61 -18.18
C SER A 133 -18.28 5.23 -16.77
N ASN A 134 -17.55 5.63 -15.73
CA ASN A 134 -17.89 5.41 -14.33
C ASN A 134 -18.68 6.58 -13.69
N GLY A 135 -19.07 7.58 -14.49
CA GLY A 135 -19.85 8.73 -14.03
C GLY A 135 -19.03 9.73 -13.20
N ASN A 136 -17.71 9.76 -13.39
CA ASN A 136 -16.80 10.74 -12.80
C ASN A 136 -16.34 11.74 -13.87
N PRO A 137 -17.00 12.90 -14.02
CA PRO A 137 -16.64 13.87 -15.07
C PRO A 137 -15.39 14.68 -14.75
N GLU A 138 -14.93 14.69 -13.50
CA GLU A 138 -13.76 15.48 -13.09
C GLU A 138 -12.47 14.69 -13.32
N PHE A 139 -11.69 15.18 -14.25
CA PHE A 139 -10.36 14.68 -14.56
C PHE A 139 -9.40 14.90 -13.39
N GLY A 140 -8.57 13.90 -13.12
CA GLY A 140 -7.42 14.03 -12.19
C GLY A 140 -7.61 13.36 -10.83
N ASP A 141 -8.78 13.45 -10.23
CA ASP A 141 -9.01 12.91 -8.89
C ASP A 141 -9.63 11.50 -8.87
N ALA A 142 -9.92 10.94 -10.02
CA ALA A 142 -10.67 9.69 -10.11
C ALA A 142 -9.86 8.45 -9.74
N PHE A 143 -8.57 8.49 -10.01
CA PHE A 143 -7.67 7.37 -9.72
C PHE A 143 -6.94 7.61 -8.42
N ILE A 144 -6.92 6.58 -7.60
CA ILE A 144 -6.25 6.57 -6.31
C ILE A 144 -5.32 5.37 -6.27
N MET A 145 -4.08 5.61 -5.87
CA MET A 145 -3.14 4.57 -5.48
C MET A 145 -2.98 4.60 -3.97
N LEU A 146 -3.23 3.47 -3.35
CA LEU A 146 -2.91 3.28 -1.95
C LEU A 146 -1.49 2.71 -1.86
N GLN A 147 -0.62 3.43 -1.18
CA GLN A 147 0.69 2.91 -0.88
C GLN A 147 0.58 1.86 0.23
N ARG A 148 1.59 0.98 0.30
CA ARG A 148 1.67 0.01 1.39
C ARG A 148 1.69 0.74 2.72
N PRO A 149 0.81 0.41 3.68
CA PRO A 149 0.82 1.03 5.00
C PRO A 149 2.11 0.71 5.77
N ILE A 150 2.61 1.66 6.54
CA ILE A 150 3.76 1.48 7.43
C ILE A 150 3.27 1.48 8.87
N PHE A 151 3.54 0.41 9.59
CA PHE A 151 3.05 0.17 10.95
C PHE A 151 4.15 0.39 11.99
N ASN A 152 3.75 0.77 13.21
CA ASN A 152 4.60 0.51 14.37
C ASN A 152 4.44 -0.95 14.84
N LYS A 153 5.37 -1.46 15.65
CA LYS A 153 5.32 -2.86 16.16
C LYS A 153 4.03 -3.19 16.92
N LYS A 154 3.46 -2.22 17.62
CA LYS A 154 2.20 -2.38 18.37
C LYS A 154 0.96 -2.44 17.49
N ARG A 155 1.07 -2.20 16.19
CA ARG A 155 -0.06 -2.15 15.23
C ARG A 155 -1.17 -1.16 15.61
N ASN A 156 -0.84 -0.15 16.42
CA ASN A 156 -1.79 0.88 16.84
C ASN A 156 -1.50 2.26 16.24
N LYS A 157 -0.42 2.39 15.48
CA LYS A 157 -0.10 3.56 14.64
C LYS A 157 0.31 3.11 13.27
N VAL A 158 -0.26 3.75 12.26
CA VAL A 158 -0.03 3.42 10.86
C VAL A 158 0.08 4.69 10.05
N LEU A 159 1.14 4.81 9.26
CA LEU A 159 1.24 5.83 8.23
C LEU A 159 0.66 5.28 6.93
N LEU A 160 -0.34 5.97 6.40
CA LEU A 160 -0.97 5.64 5.13
C LEU A 160 -0.86 6.81 4.16
N ARG A 161 -0.31 6.55 2.99
CA ARG A 161 -0.29 7.50 1.89
C ARG A 161 -1.33 7.13 0.85
N VAL A 162 -2.07 8.13 0.42
CA VAL A 162 -3.06 8.08 -0.64
C VAL A 162 -2.61 9.01 -1.74
N ASP A 163 -2.24 8.46 -2.89
CA ASP A 163 -1.80 9.22 -4.05
C ASP A 163 -2.93 9.37 -5.05
N TYR A 164 -3.08 10.57 -5.56
CA TYR A 164 -3.88 10.94 -6.70
C TYR A 164 -2.96 11.15 -7.91
N MET A 165 -3.50 11.40 -9.08
CA MET A 165 -2.68 11.53 -10.28
C MET A 165 -1.61 12.64 -10.18
N TYR A 166 -1.93 13.77 -9.56
CA TYR A 166 -1.05 14.95 -9.46
C TYR A 166 -0.80 15.41 -8.03
N SER A 167 -1.25 14.67 -7.06
CA SER A 167 -1.12 15.04 -5.65
C SER A 167 -1.17 13.82 -4.76
N GLY A 168 -0.90 14.01 -3.49
CA GLY A 168 -1.06 12.95 -2.50
C GLY A 168 -1.25 13.51 -1.11
N VAL A 169 -1.72 12.66 -0.24
CA VAL A 169 -1.93 12.99 1.17
C VAL A 169 -1.46 11.85 2.05
N GLU A 170 -0.86 12.21 3.16
CA GLU A 170 -0.39 11.28 4.18
C GLU A 170 -1.21 11.41 5.43
N TYR A 171 -1.67 10.28 5.92
CA TYR A 171 -2.44 10.17 7.14
C TYR A 171 -1.70 9.33 8.17
N LEU A 172 -1.54 9.86 9.36
CA LEU A 172 -1.28 9.07 10.54
C LEU A 172 -2.61 8.56 11.09
N LEU A 173 -2.78 7.24 11.10
CA LEU A 173 -3.90 6.58 11.74
C LEU A 173 -3.46 6.06 13.10
N SER A 174 -4.25 6.33 14.12
CA SER A 174 -4.00 5.90 15.50
C SER A 174 -5.20 5.17 16.06
N LYS A 175 -4.98 3.97 16.61
CA LYS A 175 -6.05 3.16 17.19
C LYS A 175 -6.28 3.55 18.63
N LYS A 176 -7.50 3.99 18.97
CA LYS A 176 -7.95 4.32 20.32
C LYS A 176 -9.29 3.63 20.58
N ASN A 177 -9.42 2.97 21.72
CA ASN A 177 -10.66 2.30 22.13
C ASN A 177 -11.28 1.45 21.02
N ASN A 178 -10.44 0.66 20.31
CA ASN A 178 -10.81 -0.18 19.16
C ASN A 178 -11.32 0.55 17.91
N SER A 179 -11.22 1.88 17.83
CA SER A 179 -11.51 2.66 16.64
C SER A 179 -10.27 3.38 16.13
N TRP A 180 -10.23 3.63 14.83
CA TRP A 180 -9.16 4.39 14.20
C TRP A 180 -9.51 5.87 14.15
N GLU A 181 -8.54 6.72 14.48
CA GLU A 181 -8.59 8.17 14.28
C GLU A 181 -7.56 8.53 13.21
N LYS A 182 -7.87 9.48 12.33
CA LYS A 182 -6.92 9.98 11.33
C LYS A 182 -6.46 11.38 11.65
N LYS A 183 -5.18 11.64 11.39
CA LYS A 183 -4.58 12.98 11.35
C LYS A 183 -3.85 13.13 10.02
N LYS A 184 -4.12 14.20 9.27
CA LYS A 184 -3.31 14.55 8.10
C LYS A 184 -1.95 15.03 8.58
N VAL A 185 -0.86 14.44 8.10
CA VAL A 185 0.52 14.76 8.50
C VAL A 185 1.35 15.28 7.35
N GLY A 186 0.94 15.01 6.11
CA GLY A 186 1.62 15.49 4.92
C GLY A 186 0.67 15.62 3.73
N ALA A 187 1.09 16.39 2.74
CA ALA A 187 0.49 16.46 1.42
C ALA A 187 1.52 16.98 0.42
N TRP A 188 1.39 16.57 -0.82
CA TRP A 188 2.21 17.06 -1.92
C TRP A 188 1.34 17.30 -3.15
N MET A 189 1.82 18.18 -4.02
CA MET A 189 1.18 18.51 -5.29
C MET A 189 2.29 18.80 -6.31
N ASN A 190 2.18 18.22 -7.51
CA ASN A 190 3.05 18.49 -8.65
C ASN A 190 2.52 19.65 -9.49
#